data_ce76271412b1de3af6d5d9e80b69fcba
#
_entry.id   ce76271412b1de3af6d5d9e80b69fcba
#
_cell.length_a   1.000
_cell.length_b   1.000
_cell.length_c   1.000
_cell.angle_alpha   90.00
_cell.angle_beta   90.00
_cell.angle_gamma   90.00
#
_symmetry.space_group_name_H-M   'P 1'
#
loop_
_entity.id
_entity.type
_entity.pdbx_description
1 polymer ?
#
loop_
_entity_poly.entity_id
_entity_poly.type
_entity_poly.pdbx_seq_one_letter_code
_entity_poly.pdbx_strand_id
1 'polypeptide(L)'
;CIRDSIGAKNNIGKSLNERGCDVTIYPCDTPAEEIIASNPDGIMLSNGPGDPKECEYQIEQIRKLYNTDIPIFAICLGHQLMALATGADTKKMKYGHRGGNHPVKDLASGHVYISSQNHGYMVDGETVNPEVAEVAFINVNDKTVEGLRYKNKSIFTVQFHPEACPGPQDSDRLFDEFIQMMEVKKNA
;
A
#
# COMPACT_ATOMS: atom_id res chain seq x y z
N CYS A 1 12.52 2.36 -4.98
CA CYS A 1 12.98 1.64 -3.79
C CYS A 1 11.84 0.80 -3.24
N ILE A 2 12.02 -0.49 -3.06
CA ILE A 2 11.04 -1.38 -2.44
C ILE A 2 11.57 -1.75 -1.07
N ARG A 3 10.74 -1.59 -0.03
CA ARG A 3 10.98 -2.23 1.25
C ARG A 3 10.34 -3.61 1.24
N ASP A 4 11.14 -4.65 1.29
CA ASP A 4 10.66 -6.02 1.47
C ASP A 4 10.28 -6.22 2.94
N SER A 5 8.99 -6.24 3.21
CA SER A 5 8.48 -6.63 4.50
C SER A 5 8.00 -8.08 4.42
N ILE A 6 8.89 -9.06 4.60
CA ILE A 6 8.46 -10.44 4.86
C ILE A 6 7.68 -11.08 3.69
N GLY A 7 8.27 -11.15 2.49
CA GLY A 7 7.75 -11.92 1.37
C GLY A 7 7.16 -11.11 0.22
N ALA A 8 7.88 -10.05 -0.18
CA ALA A 8 7.51 -9.31 -1.40
C ALA A 8 7.35 -10.28 -2.57
N LYS A 9 6.22 -10.19 -3.24
CA LYS A 9 6.03 -10.95 -4.47
C LYS A 9 6.93 -10.36 -5.56
N ASN A 10 7.67 -11.21 -6.25
CA ASN A 10 8.52 -10.83 -7.39
C ASN A 10 7.79 -9.96 -8.42
N ASN A 11 6.46 -10.08 -8.51
CA ASN A 11 5.64 -9.34 -9.45
C ASN A 11 5.58 -7.83 -9.14
N ILE A 12 5.69 -7.39 -7.89
CA ILE A 12 5.76 -5.95 -7.56
C ILE A 12 7.02 -5.35 -8.19
N GLY A 13 8.18 -5.95 -7.95
CA GLY A 13 9.43 -5.50 -8.56
C GLY A 13 9.40 -5.55 -10.08
N LYS A 14 8.81 -6.62 -10.65
CA LYS A 14 8.62 -6.76 -12.09
C LYS A 14 7.75 -5.63 -12.67
N SER A 15 6.60 -5.34 -12.07
CA SER A 15 5.69 -4.27 -12.51
C SER A 15 6.37 -2.90 -12.51
N LEU A 16 7.23 -2.63 -11.53
CA LEU A 16 8.01 -1.39 -11.47
C LEU A 16 9.15 -1.37 -12.50
N ASN A 17 9.89 -2.47 -12.67
CA ASN A 17 10.97 -2.56 -13.66
C ASN A 17 10.44 -2.42 -15.10
N GLU A 18 9.27 -2.99 -15.41
CA GLU A 18 8.60 -2.86 -16.71
C GLU A 18 8.22 -1.41 -17.03
N ARG A 19 8.09 -0.56 -16.00
CA ARG A 19 7.84 0.89 -16.08
C ARG A 19 9.12 1.72 -16.02
N GLY A 20 10.29 1.10 -16.14
CA GLY A 20 11.58 1.78 -16.18
C GLY A 20 12.16 2.17 -14.81
N CYS A 21 11.61 1.64 -13.70
CA CYS A 21 12.19 1.88 -12.39
C CYS A 21 13.43 1.00 -12.16
N ASP A 22 14.45 1.60 -11.58
CA ASP A 22 15.53 0.86 -10.93
C ASP A 22 15.11 0.54 -9.50
N VAL A 23 15.00 -0.74 -9.17
CA VAL A 23 14.40 -1.23 -7.94
C VAL A 23 15.45 -1.78 -6.99
N THR A 24 15.58 -1.15 -5.82
CA THR A 24 16.38 -1.66 -4.70
C THR A 24 15.46 -2.25 -3.63
N ILE A 25 15.71 -3.48 -3.20
CA ILE A 25 14.93 -4.17 -2.17
C ILE A 25 15.67 -4.09 -0.84
N TYR A 26 14.97 -3.62 0.18
CA TYR A 26 15.47 -3.52 1.56
C TYR A 26 14.78 -4.55 2.45
N PRO A 27 15.51 -5.26 3.33
CA PRO A 27 14.95 -6.10 4.38
C PRO A 27 13.97 -5.34 5.29
N CYS A 28 13.05 -6.06 5.91
CA CYS A 28 11.99 -5.45 6.73
C CYS A 28 12.51 -4.78 8.01
N ASP A 29 13.71 -5.09 8.44
CA ASP A 29 14.40 -4.54 9.61
C ASP A 29 15.34 -3.37 9.27
N THR A 30 15.39 -2.94 8.00
CA THR A 30 16.18 -1.78 7.59
C THR A 30 15.65 -0.50 8.21
N PRO A 31 16.49 0.31 8.87
CA PRO A 31 16.09 1.61 9.40
C PRO A 31 15.60 2.57 8.31
N ALA A 32 14.61 3.39 8.63
CA ALA A 32 14.08 4.39 7.69
C ALA A 32 15.15 5.38 7.21
N GLU A 33 16.07 5.72 8.08
CA GLU A 33 17.18 6.65 7.80
C GLU A 33 18.09 6.15 6.67
N GLU A 34 18.32 4.84 6.59
CA GLU A 34 19.12 4.23 5.52
C GLU A 34 18.38 4.32 4.18
N ILE A 35 17.07 4.05 4.18
CA ILE A 35 16.22 4.19 3.00
C ILE A 35 16.19 5.64 2.53
N ILE A 36 15.99 6.59 3.44
CA ILE A 36 15.98 8.03 3.14
C ILE A 36 17.34 8.49 2.59
N ALA A 37 18.44 8.00 3.16
CA ALA A 37 19.80 8.36 2.73
C ALA A 37 20.11 7.88 1.31
N SER A 38 19.44 6.84 0.81
CA SER A 38 19.57 6.40 -0.58
C SER A 38 18.88 7.35 -1.59
N ASN A 39 18.16 8.37 -1.11
CA ASN A 39 17.46 9.37 -1.90
C ASN A 39 16.57 8.77 -3.01
N PRO A 40 15.62 7.89 -2.68
CA PRO A 40 14.77 7.25 -3.68
C PRO A 40 13.74 8.23 -4.25
N ASP A 41 13.39 8.09 -5.53
CA ASP A 41 12.29 8.84 -6.16
C ASP A 41 10.92 8.45 -5.57
N GLY A 42 10.79 7.22 -5.03
CA GLY A 42 9.59 6.72 -4.36
C GLY A 42 9.83 5.46 -3.56
N ILE A 43 8.91 5.15 -2.66
CA ILE A 43 8.98 3.99 -1.77
C ILE A 43 7.75 3.10 -1.97
N MET A 44 7.98 1.82 -2.18
CA MET A 44 6.94 0.80 -2.19
C MET A 44 6.98 0.02 -0.88
N LEU A 45 5.86 0.01 -0.14
CA LEU A 45 5.68 -0.88 1.01
C LEU A 45 4.97 -2.14 0.54
N SER A 46 5.67 -3.26 0.59
CA SER A 46 5.18 -4.52 0.04
C SER A 46 4.16 -5.22 0.96
N ASN A 47 3.56 -6.27 0.41
CA ASN A 47 2.73 -7.20 1.16
C ASN A 47 3.56 -8.05 2.15
N GLY A 48 2.88 -8.71 3.06
CA GLY A 48 3.44 -9.68 4.01
C GLY A 48 2.36 -10.42 4.79
N PRO A 49 2.71 -11.50 5.49
CA PRO A 49 1.80 -12.23 6.36
C PRO A 49 1.77 -11.66 7.79
N GLY A 50 0.80 -12.12 8.57
CA GLY A 50 0.78 -11.92 10.01
C GLY A 50 -0.22 -10.88 10.50
N ASP A 51 -0.21 -10.64 11.81
CA ASP A 51 -0.97 -9.58 12.45
C ASP A 51 -0.18 -8.25 12.28
N PRO A 52 -0.76 -7.22 11.68
CA PRO A 52 -0.06 -5.95 11.49
C PRO A 52 0.35 -5.29 12.81
N LYS A 53 -0.38 -5.53 13.91
CA LYS A 53 -0.06 -4.96 15.23
C LYS A 53 1.21 -5.55 15.87
N GLU A 54 1.62 -6.74 15.46
CA GLU A 54 2.88 -7.35 15.91
C GLU A 54 4.12 -6.75 15.23
N CYS A 55 3.94 -5.92 14.21
CA CYS A 55 5.01 -5.28 13.45
C CYS A 55 5.42 -3.91 14.02
N GLU A 56 5.58 -3.79 15.35
CA GLU A 56 5.84 -2.51 16.03
C GLU A 56 7.05 -1.77 15.48
N TYR A 57 8.15 -2.48 15.24
CA TYR A 57 9.36 -1.88 14.66
C TYR A 57 9.09 -1.30 13.28
N GLN A 58 8.42 -2.03 12.40
CA GLN A 58 8.11 -1.59 11.04
C GLN A 58 7.14 -0.38 11.04
N ILE A 59 6.16 -0.38 11.95
CA ILE A 59 5.24 0.75 12.12
C ILE A 59 6.02 2.02 12.49
N GLU A 60 6.98 1.92 13.40
CA GLU A 60 7.82 3.05 13.79
C GLU A 60 8.69 3.56 12.63
N GLN A 61 9.30 2.65 11.84
CA GLN A 61 10.06 3.06 10.66
C GLN A 61 9.17 3.69 9.59
N ILE A 62 7.97 3.16 9.35
CA ILE A 62 7.00 3.71 8.39
C ILE A 62 6.54 5.11 8.83
N ARG A 63 6.38 5.35 10.15
CA ARG A 63 6.06 6.69 10.67
C ARG A 63 7.14 7.71 10.31
N LYS A 64 8.42 7.33 10.35
CA LYS A 64 9.52 8.19 9.91
C LYS A 64 9.47 8.45 8.40
N LEU A 65 9.20 7.42 7.58
CA LEU A 65 9.03 7.57 6.14
C LEU A 65 7.82 8.46 5.79
N TYR A 66 6.70 8.34 6.51
CA TYR A 66 5.53 9.18 6.35
C TYR A 66 5.84 10.67 6.55
N ASN A 67 6.77 11.01 7.44
CA ASN A 67 7.18 12.39 7.70
C ASN A 67 8.09 12.98 6.61
N THR A 68 8.49 12.19 5.63
CA THR A 68 9.17 12.68 4.44
C THR A 68 8.17 13.15 3.38
N ASP A 69 8.68 13.77 2.31
CA ASP A 69 7.87 14.08 1.13
C ASP A 69 8.08 13.07 0.01
N ILE A 70 8.70 11.94 0.27
CA ILE A 70 8.93 10.89 -0.73
C ILE A 70 7.58 10.23 -1.06
N PRO A 71 7.22 10.08 -2.36
CA PRO A 71 6.02 9.37 -2.75
C PRO A 71 6.02 7.92 -2.23
N ILE A 72 4.87 7.48 -1.68
CA ILE A 72 4.75 6.12 -1.14
C ILE A 72 3.51 5.43 -1.73
N PHE A 73 3.71 4.22 -2.23
CA PHE A 73 2.63 3.28 -2.55
C PHE A 73 2.74 2.06 -1.65
N ALA A 74 1.65 1.64 -1.01
CA ALA A 74 1.65 0.52 -0.07
C ALA A 74 0.57 -0.52 -0.41
N ILE A 75 0.94 -1.82 -0.33
CA ILE A 75 0.11 -2.94 -0.74
C ILE A 75 -0.10 -3.90 0.44
N CYS A 76 -1.34 -4.29 0.69
CA CYS A 76 -1.79 -5.33 1.64
C CYS A 76 -1.28 -5.06 3.07
N LEU A 77 -0.27 -5.79 3.57
CA LEU A 77 0.31 -5.51 4.88
C LEU A 77 0.88 -4.09 4.95
N GLY A 78 1.53 -3.61 3.89
CA GLY A 78 2.05 -2.23 3.82
C GLY A 78 0.94 -1.18 4.00
N HIS A 79 -0.25 -1.40 3.44
CA HIS A 79 -1.43 -0.57 3.66
C HIS A 79 -1.84 -0.54 5.13
N GLN A 80 -1.91 -1.70 5.78
CA GLN A 80 -2.29 -1.81 7.19
C GLN A 80 -1.25 -1.14 8.12
N LEU A 81 0.04 -1.36 7.85
CA LEU A 81 1.12 -0.74 8.63
C LEU A 81 1.16 0.78 8.46
N MET A 82 0.89 1.31 7.26
CA MET A 82 0.79 2.74 7.03
C MET A 82 -0.40 3.34 7.79
N ALA A 83 -1.54 2.66 7.83
CA ALA A 83 -2.70 3.08 8.62
C ALA A 83 -2.38 3.13 10.12
N LEU A 84 -1.73 2.09 10.66
CA LEU A 84 -1.28 2.06 12.07
C LEU A 84 -0.24 3.16 12.36
N ALA A 85 0.70 3.38 11.46
CA ALA A 85 1.73 4.42 11.61
C ALA A 85 1.14 5.84 11.68
N THR A 86 -0.04 6.05 11.10
CA THR A 86 -0.75 7.34 11.04
C THR A 86 -1.91 7.45 12.02
N GLY A 87 -2.05 6.47 12.94
CA GLY A 87 -2.97 6.54 14.08
C GLY A 87 -4.34 5.89 13.85
N ALA A 88 -4.59 5.28 12.70
CA ALA A 88 -5.74 4.40 12.50
C ALA A 88 -5.50 3.03 13.14
N ASP A 89 -6.53 2.21 13.24
CA ASP A 89 -6.48 0.86 13.81
C ASP A 89 -6.80 -0.22 12.77
N THR A 90 -6.48 -1.45 13.11
CA THR A 90 -6.80 -2.63 12.30
C THR A 90 -7.62 -3.63 13.08
N LYS A 91 -8.50 -4.34 12.38
CA LYS A 91 -9.37 -5.38 12.95
C LYS A 91 -9.16 -6.73 12.26
N LYS A 92 -9.19 -7.81 13.03
CA LYS A 92 -9.22 -9.16 12.48
C LYS A 92 -10.59 -9.45 11.87
N MET A 93 -10.60 -9.92 10.65
CA MET A 93 -11.83 -10.31 9.96
C MET A 93 -12.29 -11.70 10.39
N LYS A 94 -13.59 -11.95 10.39
CA LYS A 94 -14.13 -13.29 10.74
C LYS A 94 -13.67 -14.36 9.74
N TYR A 95 -13.64 -14.04 8.45
CA TYR A 95 -13.28 -15.00 7.38
C TYR A 95 -12.06 -14.55 6.56
N GLY A 96 -11.82 -13.23 6.46
CA GLY A 96 -10.85 -12.62 5.56
C GLY A 96 -11.27 -12.68 4.08
N HIS A 97 -10.47 -12.03 3.23
CA HIS A 97 -10.65 -12.08 1.78
C HIS A 97 -9.55 -12.95 1.16
N ARG A 98 -9.97 -13.94 0.34
CA ARG A 98 -9.06 -14.85 -0.37
C ARG A 98 -9.61 -15.19 -1.75
N GLY A 99 -8.75 -15.05 -2.77
CA GLY A 99 -9.10 -15.35 -4.17
C GLY A 99 -8.99 -14.15 -5.10
N GLY A 100 -9.27 -14.38 -6.37
CA GLY A 100 -9.13 -13.38 -7.46
C GLY A 100 -10.46 -12.78 -7.94
N ASN A 101 -11.48 -12.75 -7.10
CA ASN A 101 -12.84 -12.34 -7.49
C ASN A 101 -13.49 -11.34 -6.52
N HIS A 102 -12.69 -10.55 -5.84
CA HIS A 102 -13.18 -9.54 -4.90
C HIS A 102 -13.44 -8.20 -5.61
N PRO A 103 -14.71 -7.72 -5.67
CA PRO A 103 -15.02 -6.44 -6.30
C PRO A 103 -14.67 -5.29 -5.36
N VAL A 104 -13.82 -4.40 -5.84
CA VAL A 104 -13.39 -3.19 -5.13
C VAL A 104 -13.81 -1.97 -5.90
N LYS A 105 -14.48 -1.04 -5.23
CA LYS A 105 -14.93 0.22 -5.82
C LYS A 105 -13.96 1.35 -5.46
N ASP A 106 -13.47 2.03 -6.48
CA ASP A 106 -12.82 3.33 -6.37
C ASP A 106 -13.90 4.39 -6.11
N LEU A 107 -13.81 5.07 -4.99
CA LEU A 107 -14.84 6.04 -4.57
C LEU A 107 -14.77 7.34 -5.37
N ALA A 108 -13.62 7.71 -5.90
CA ALA A 108 -13.45 8.93 -6.68
C ALA A 108 -14.04 8.80 -8.09
N SER A 109 -13.74 7.70 -8.78
CA SER A 109 -14.21 7.45 -10.15
C SER A 109 -15.53 6.69 -10.22
N GLY A 110 -15.92 5.99 -9.14
CA GLY A 110 -17.04 5.06 -9.11
C GLY A 110 -16.78 3.73 -9.84
N HIS A 111 -15.58 3.54 -10.40
CA HIS A 111 -15.22 2.32 -11.12
C HIS A 111 -15.08 1.12 -10.17
N VAL A 112 -15.47 -0.06 -10.63
CA VAL A 112 -15.33 -1.30 -9.87
C VAL A 112 -14.30 -2.20 -10.55
N TYR A 113 -13.28 -2.55 -9.79
CA TYR A 113 -12.24 -3.50 -10.17
C TYR A 113 -12.56 -4.88 -9.63
N ILE A 114 -12.22 -5.92 -10.37
CA ILE A 114 -12.11 -7.26 -9.81
C ILE A 114 -10.67 -7.42 -9.35
N SER A 115 -10.46 -7.72 -8.07
CA SER A 115 -9.15 -7.75 -7.43
C SER A 115 -8.80 -9.12 -6.86
N SER A 116 -7.50 -9.37 -6.76
CA SER A 116 -6.95 -10.51 -6.02
C SER A 116 -6.66 -10.09 -4.59
N GLN A 117 -7.07 -10.92 -3.62
CA GLN A 117 -6.89 -10.64 -2.21
C GLN A 117 -6.45 -11.88 -1.44
N ASN A 118 -5.65 -11.68 -0.41
CA ASN A 118 -5.26 -12.74 0.54
C ASN A 118 -4.87 -12.10 1.88
N HIS A 119 -5.87 -11.73 2.67
CA HIS A 119 -5.66 -11.12 3.99
C HIS A 119 -6.73 -11.53 4.99
N GLY A 120 -6.37 -11.50 6.28
CA GLY A 120 -7.26 -11.77 7.40
C GLY A 120 -7.50 -10.58 8.32
N TYR A 121 -6.84 -9.44 8.05
CA TYR A 121 -6.99 -8.18 8.78
C TYR A 121 -7.41 -7.09 7.82
N MET A 122 -8.08 -6.07 8.33
CA MET A 122 -8.50 -4.88 7.58
C MET A 122 -8.25 -3.63 8.40
N VAL A 123 -8.11 -2.49 7.73
CA VAL A 123 -8.12 -1.18 8.39
C VAL A 123 -9.53 -0.87 8.88
N ASP A 124 -9.64 -0.45 10.13
CA ASP A 124 -10.90 0.03 10.70
C ASP A 124 -11.20 1.44 10.21
N GLY A 125 -12.10 1.56 9.24
CA GLY A 125 -12.45 2.85 8.62
C GLY A 125 -12.98 3.90 9.60
N GLU A 126 -13.57 3.48 10.74
CA GLU A 126 -14.06 4.40 11.78
C GLU A 126 -12.93 5.10 12.55
N THR A 127 -11.72 4.53 12.51
CA THR A 127 -10.54 5.06 13.19
C THR A 127 -9.66 5.94 12.30
N VAL A 128 -9.94 5.98 11.00
CA VAL A 128 -9.20 6.83 10.06
C VAL A 128 -9.52 8.29 10.33
N ASN A 129 -8.50 9.06 10.73
CA ASN A 129 -8.66 10.50 10.92
C ASN A 129 -8.84 11.19 9.56
N PRO A 130 -10.00 11.86 9.31
CA PRO A 130 -10.28 12.50 8.03
C PRO A 130 -9.37 13.69 7.70
N GLU A 131 -8.64 14.23 8.67
CA GLU A 131 -7.60 15.25 8.42
C GLU A 131 -6.29 14.66 7.92
N VAL A 132 -6.07 13.34 8.13
CA VAL A 132 -4.86 12.62 7.73
C VAL A 132 -5.05 11.89 6.41
N ALA A 133 -6.14 11.14 6.29
CA ALA A 133 -6.41 10.32 5.12
C ALA A 133 -7.92 10.19 4.85
N GLU A 134 -8.25 9.84 3.63
CA GLU A 134 -9.60 9.48 3.22
C GLU A 134 -9.66 8.05 2.71
N VAL A 135 -10.79 7.39 2.92
CA VAL A 135 -11.06 6.07 2.32
C VAL A 135 -11.24 6.27 0.82
N ALA A 136 -10.36 5.66 0.03
CA ALA A 136 -10.37 5.78 -1.42
C ALA A 136 -10.99 4.57 -2.12
N PHE A 137 -10.85 3.38 -1.51
CA PHE A 137 -11.35 2.13 -2.06
C PHE A 137 -12.13 1.36 -1.00
N ILE A 138 -13.24 0.76 -1.41
CA ILE A 138 -14.07 -0.10 -0.55
C ILE A 138 -14.42 -1.42 -1.26
N ASN A 139 -14.52 -2.50 -0.50
CA ASN A 139 -15.10 -3.74 -1.00
C ASN A 139 -16.60 -3.56 -1.28
N VAL A 140 -17.07 -3.99 -2.45
CA VAL A 140 -18.47 -3.80 -2.85
C VAL A 140 -19.42 -4.66 -1.99
N ASN A 141 -18.96 -5.82 -1.52
CA ASN A 141 -19.79 -6.80 -0.82
C ASN A 141 -19.99 -6.43 0.66
N ASP A 142 -18.91 -6.20 1.40
CA ASP A 142 -18.95 -6.03 2.86
C ASP A 142 -18.56 -4.62 3.32
N LYS A 143 -18.22 -3.72 2.41
CA LYS A 143 -17.86 -2.32 2.64
C LYS A 143 -16.59 -2.12 3.48
N THR A 144 -15.77 -3.15 3.62
CA THR A 144 -14.46 -3.00 4.25
C THR A 144 -13.57 -2.02 3.49
N VAL A 145 -12.67 -1.35 4.21
CA VAL A 145 -11.70 -0.43 3.63
C VAL A 145 -10.70 -1.22 2.80
N GLU A 146 -10.59 -0.83 1.54
CA GLU A 146 -9.69 -1.47 0.56
C GLU A 146 -8.57 -0.55 0.10
N GLY A 147 -8.52 0.68 0.59
CA GLY A 147 -7.42 1.59 0.35
C GLY A 147 -7.67 2.99 0.88
N LEU A 148 -6.57 3.71 1.09
CA LEU A 148 -6.54 5.07 1.62
C LEU A 148 -5.72 5.99 0.69
N ARG A 149 -6.12 7.27 0.63
CA ARG A 149 -5.32 8.38 0.10
C ARG A 149 -4.99 9.35 1.21
N TYR A 150 -3.73 9.72 1.34
CA TYR A 150 -3.26 10.59 2.40
C TYR A 150 -3.30 12.06 1.95
N LYS A 151 -3.89 12.90 2.79
CA LYS A 151 -4.03 14.33 2.50
C LYS A 151 -2.68 15.05 2.62
N ASN A 152 -2.43 15.97 1.70
CA ASN A 152 -1.19 16.77 1.66
C ASN A 152 0.10 15.93 1.55
N LYS A 153 -0.01 14.68 1.10
CA LYS A 153 1.10 13.76 0.88
C LYS A 153 0.92 13.00 -0.42
N SER A 154 2.01 12.74 -1.11
CA SER A 154 2.03 11.84 -2.27
C SER A 154 2.01 10.37 -1.82
N ILE A 155 0.97 9.97 -1.11
CA ILE A 155 0.84 8.63 -0.52
C ILE A 155 -0.55 8.07 -0.81
N PHE A 156 -0.60 6.85 -1.37
CA PHE A 156 -1.82 6.06 -1.41
C PHE A 156 -1.53 4.58 -1.12
N THR A 157 -2.55 3.88 -0.67
CA THR A 157 -2.41 2.50 -0.22
C THR A 157 -3.59 1.66 -0.65
N VAL A 158 -3.36 0.36 -0.91
CA VAL A 158 -4.41 -0.59 -1.26
C VAL A 158 -4.28 -1.89 -0.47
N GLN A 159 -5.43 -2.48 -0.10
CA GLN A 159 -5.49 -3.74 0.63
C GLN A 159 -5.34 -4.94 -0.32
N PHE A 160 -5.80 -4.81 -1.54
CA PHE A 160 -5.74 -5.84 -2.58
C PHE A 160 -4.38 -5.88 -3.29
N HIS A 161 -4.20 -6.86 -4.18
CA HIS A 161 -2.95 -7.11 -4.90
C HIS A 161 -3.05 -6.67 -6.36
N PRO A 162 -2.65 -5.45 -6.73
CA PRO A 162 -2.66 -4.98 -8.12
C PRO A 162 -1.63 -5.70 -9.00
N GLU A 163 -0.59 -6.29 -8.39
CA GLU A 163 0.45 -7.08 -9.05
C GLU A 163 0.04 -8.53 -9.32
N ALA A 164 -1.22 -8.90 -9.08
CA ALA A 164 -1.65 -10.30 -9.13
C ALA A 164 -1.40 -10.96 -10.48
N CYS A 165 -0.67 -12.07 -10.46
CA CYS A 165 -0.45 -12.93 -11.61
C CYS A 165 -0.33 -14.40 -11.13
N PRO A 166 -1.20 -15.33 -11.56
CA PRO A 166 -2.41 -15.08 -12.38
C PRO A 166 -3.51 -14.37 -11.59
N GLY A 167 -4.20 -13.43 -12.22
CA GLY A 167 -5.28 -12.67 -11.62
C GLY A 167 -5.76 -11.53 -12.52
N PRO A 168 -6.80 -10.80 -12.10
CA PRO A 168 -7.29 -9.65 -12.82
C PRO A 168 -6.20 -8.55 -12.89
N GLN A 169 -5.97 -8.01 -14.09
CA GLN A 169 -5.00 -6.93 -14.32
C GLN A 169 -5.64 -5.54 -14.28
N ASP A 170 -6.92 -5.45 -13.95
CA ASP A 170 -7.68 -4.20 -13.97
C ASP A 170 -7.10 -3.10 -13.08
N SER A 171 -6.40 -3.50 -12.02
CA SER A 171 -5.78 -2.59 -11.04
C SER A 171 -4.29 -2.31 -11.28
N ASP A 172 -3.67 -2.89 -12.32
CA ASP A 172 -2.23 -2.70 -12.64
C ASP A 172 -1.90 -1.22 -12.93
N ARG A 173 -2.86 -0.45 -13.42
CA ARG A 173 -2.75 1.01 -13.61
C ARG A 173 -2.36 1.80 -12.35
N LEU A 174 -2.52 1.23 -11.16
CA LEU A 174 -2.10 1.88 -9.90
C LEU A 174 -0.58 2.03 -9.82
N PHE A 175 0.16 1.17 -10.51
CA PHE A 175 1.61 1.37 -10.66
C PHE A 175 1.91 2.58 -11.55
N ASP A 176 1.12 2.82 -12.62
CA ASP A 176 1.29 4.00 -13.47
C ASP A 176 1.01 5.29 -12.68
N GLU A 177 0.00 5.28 -11.82
CA GLU A 177 -0.28 6.39 -10.91
C GLU A 177 0.91 6.67 -9.97
N PHE A 178 1.51 5.62 -9.41
CA PHE A 178 2.70 5.77 -8.56
C PHE A 178 3.89 6.36 -9.32
N ILE A 179 4.13 5.92 -10.56
CA ILE A 179 5.17 6.50 -11.42
C ILE A 179 4.93 7.99 -11.65
N GLN A 180 3.70 8.38 -11.99
CA GLN A 180 3.34 9.80 -12.17
C GLN A 180 3.60 10.63 -10.91
N MET A 181 3.29 10.10 -9.72
CA MET A 181 3.57 10.79 -8.46
C MET A 181 5.07 11.06 -8.27
N MET A 182 5.93 10.10 -8.62
CA MET A 182 7.39 10.26 -8.58
C MET A 182 7.88 11.32 -9.59
N GLU A 183 7.35 11.30 -10.81
CA GLU A 183 7.70 12.27 -11.87
C GLU A 183 7.30 13.69 -11.50
N VAL A 184 6.10 13.89 -10.97
CA VAL A 184 5.63 15.21 -10.50
C VAL A 184 6.56 15.75 -9.42
N LYS A 185 6.95 14.91 -8.48
CA LYS A 185 7.88 15.28 -7.39
C LYS A 185 9.26 15.67 -7.93
N LYS A 186 9.78 14.98 -8.91
CA LYS A 186 11.11 15.23 -9.50
C LYS A 186 11.17 16.55 -10.27
N ASN A 187 10.03 17.02 -10.76
CA ASN A 187 9.91 18.25 -11.58
C ASN A 187 9.43 19.47 -10.77
N ALA A 188 9.15 19.31 -9.46
CA ALA A 188 8.72 20.36 -8.55
C ALA A 188 9.88 20.95 -7.74
#